data_2d5b04aea11aa4e593ac9dd3e2b1cf33
#
_entry.id   2d5b04aea11aa4e593ac9dd3e2b1cf33
#
_cell.length_a   1.000
_cell.length_b   1.000
_cell.length_c   1.000
_cell.angle_alpha   90.00
_cell.angle_beta   90.00
_cell.angle_gamma   90.00
#
_symmetry.space_group_name_H-M   'P 1'
#
loop_
_entity.id
_entity.type
_entity.pdbx_description
1 polymer ?
#
loop_
_entity_poly.entity_id
_entity_poly.type
_entity_poly.pdbx_seq_one_letter_code
_entity_poly.pdbx_strand_id
1 'polypeptide(L)'
;SLVVSEMCIRDRAIMSGFELDIDYPYEIIRKDNLVTRPDPIPYSTARMRYRHYGRTLEVLIKKAIEFPEGNEKRNLIALICNHMKKDYLAWNKDTVDDKKIAEDLYELSNGELQMTDDIVRLMAERLNQNYRPKTNYTNNRQNNKRRY
;
A
#
# COMPACT_ATOMS: atom_id res chain seq x y z
N SER A 1 -6.97 -22.21 -16.19
CA SER A 1 -7.83 -22.60 -17.29
C SER A 1 -9.29 -22.85 -16.89
N LEU A 2 -9.60 -23.19 -15.63
CA LEU A 2 -10.98 -23.34 -15.13
C LEU A 2 -11.80 -22.05 -15.22
N VAL A 3 -11.23 -20.91 -14.89
CA VAL A 3 -11.89 -19.59 -14.92
C VAL A 3 -12.36 -19.21 -16.34
N VAL A 4 -11.58 -19.55 -17.36
CA VAL A 4 -11.93 -19.24 -18.76
C VAL A 4 -13.10 -20.11 -19.23
N SER A 5 -13.15 -21.38 -18.84
CA SER A 5 -14.26 -22.28 -19.19
C SER A 5 -15.57 -21.84 -18.51
N GLU A 6 -15.48 -21.38 -17.27
CA GLU A 6 -16.63 -20.86 -16.50
C GLU A 6 -17.23 -19.62 -17.14
N MET A 7 -16.40 -18.65 -17.55
CA MET A 7 -16.85 -17.47 -18.30
C MET A 7 -17.54 -17.86 -19.61
N CYS A 8 -16.95 -18.77 -20.39
CA CYS A 8 -17.53 -19.18 -21.67
C CYS A 8 -18.90 -19.86 -21.52
N ILE A 9 -19.11 -20.65 -20.48
CA ILE A 9 -20.41 -21.32 -20.22
C ILE A 9 -21.46 -20.28 -19.81
N ARG A 10 -21.07 -19.34 -18.95
CA ARG A 10 -21.92 -18.22 -18.51
C ARG A 10 -22.38 -17.37 -19.69
N ASP A 11 -21.47 -17.00 -20.57
CA ASP A 11 -21.77 -16.18 -21.76
C ASP A 11 -22.71 -16.91 -22.71
N ARG A 12 -22.53 -18.24 -22.92
CA ARG A 12 -23.45 -19.05 -23.72
C ARG A 12 -24.86 -19.11 -23.13
N ALA A 13 -24.98 -19.26 -21.81
CA ALA A 13 -26.26 -19.25 -21.14
C ALA A 13 -26.99 -17.90 -21.34
N ILE A 14 -26.27 -16.80 -21.22
CA ILE A 14 -26.81 -15.45 -21.44
C ILE A 14 -27.24 -15.26 -22.91
N MET A 15 -26.41 -15.67 -23.86
CA MET A 15 -26.69 -15.53 -25.29
C MET A 15 -27.89 -16.36 -25.74
N SER A 16 -28.16 -17.51 -25.13
CA SER A 16 -29.32 -18.35 -25.40
C SER A 16 -30.59 -17.95 -24.67
N GLY A 17 -30.55 -16.87 -23.87
CA GLY A 17 -31.69 -16.48 -23.04
C GLY A 17 -32.01 -17.42 -21.90
N PHE A 18 -31.07 -18.28 -21.51
CA PHE A 18 -31.21 -19.36 -20.48
C PHE A 18 -32.13 -20.51 -20.91
N GLU A 19 -32.35 -20.70 -22.20
CA GLU A 19 -33.12 -21.80 -22.76
C GLU A 19 -32.31 -23.08 -22.97
N LEU A 20 -30.96 -22.98 -23.00
CA LEU A 20 -30.12 -24.15 -23.19
C LEU A 20 -29.98 -24.94 -21.89
N ASP A 21 -30.29 -26.22 -21.99
CA ASP A 21 -30.00 -27.20 -20.94
C ASP A 21 -28.50 -27.54 -20.96
N ILE A 22 -27.76 -26.90 -20.08
CA ILE A 22 -26.33 -27.08 -19.95
C ILE A 22 -26.02 -27.73 -18.62
N ASP A 23 -25.23 -28.80 -18.65
CA ASP A 23 -24.72 -29.41 -17.42
C ASP A 23 -23.62 -28.52 -16.80
N TYR A 24 -23.99 -27.82 -15.73
CA TYR A 24 -23.10 -26.90 -15.03
C TYR A 24 -22.29 -27.65 -13.97
N PRO A 25 -20.97 -27.60 -13.98
CA PRO A 25 -20.15 -28.17 -12.90
C PRO A 25 -20.18 -27.31 -11.61
N TYR A 26 -20.90 -26.21 -11.60
CA TYR A 26 -21.05 -25.25 -10.50
C TYR A 26 -22.49 -24.74 -10.42
N GLU A 27 -22.75 -23.82 -9.50
CA GLU A 27 -24.10 -23.28 -9.26
C GLU A 27 -24.74 -22.72 -10.54
N ILE A 28 -26.00 -23.16 -10.80
CA ILE A 28 -26.72 -22.79 -12.00
C ILE A 28 -27.01 -21.30 -12.04
N ILE A 29 -26.59 -20.65 -13.12
CA ILE A 29 -26.82 -19.23 -13.33
C ILE A 29 -28.26 -19.05 -13.84
N ARG A 30 -29.02 -18.27 -13.07
CA ARG A 30 -30.42 -17.93 -13.41
C ARG A 30 -30.48 -16.47 -13.84
N LYS A 31 -31.49 -16.13 -14.66
CA LYS A 31 -31.76 -14.78 -15.12
C LYS A 31 -31.90 -13.78 -13.98
N ASP A 32 -32.48 -14.20 -12.86
CA ASP A 32 -32.68 -13.37 -11.67
C ASP A 32 -31.36 -12.95 -11.00
N ASN A 33 -30.32 -13.80 -11.08
CA ASN A 33 -29.00 -13.54 -10.50
C ASN A 33 -28.21 -12.48 -11.29
N LEU A 34 -28.58 -12.19 -12.55
CA LEU A 34 -27.90 -11.16 -13.35
C LEU A 34 -28.31 -9.74 -12.97
N VAL A 35 -29.47 -9.56 -12.42
CA VAL A 35 -30.06 -8.25 -12.09
C VAL A 35 -29.79 -7.87 -10.62
N THR A 36 -29.12 -8.74 -9.85
CA THR A 36 -28.80 -8.44 -8.46
C THR A 36 -27.81 -7.29 -8.38
N ARG A 37 -28.23 -6.22 -7.74
CA ARG A 37 -27.33 -5.11 -7.42
C ARG A 37 -26.40 -5.54 -6.29
N PRO A 38 -25.08 -5.43 -6.45
CA PRO A 38 -24.16 -5.75 -5.36
C PRO A 38 -24.47 -4.85 -4.15
N ASP A 39 -24.32 -5.41 -2.96
CA ASP A 39 -24.49 -4.65 -1.72
C ASP A 39 -23.52 -3.48 -1.66
N PRO A 40 -23.96 -2.30 -1.21
CA PRO A 40 -23.10 -1.14 -1.10
C PRO A 40 -21.96 -1.41 -0.10
N ILE A 41 -20.73 -1.21 -0.54
CA ILE A 41 -19.55 -1.37 0.31
C ILE A 41 -19.57 -0.28 1.39
N PRO A 42 -19.54 -0.65 2.69
CA PRO A 42 -19.50 0.33 3.76
C PRO A 42 -18.13 1.04 3.76
N TYR A 43 -18.07 2.24 3.26
CA TYR A 43 -16.88 3.07 3.37
C TYR A 43 -16.77 3.67 4.76
N SER A 44 -15.57 3.61 5.32
CA SER A 44 -15.32 4.24 6.61
C SER A 44 -15.36 5.75 6.49
N THR A 45 -16.28 6.38 7.20
CA THR A 45 -16.49 7.84 7.24
C THR A 45 -15.64 8.56 8.29
N ALA A 46 -14.79 7.82 9.03
CA ALA A 46 -13.97 8.42 10.07
C ALA A 46 -13.03 9.51 9.49
N ARG A 47 -13.09 10.69 10.12
CA ARG A 47 -12.29 11.85 9.73
C ARG A 47 -10.82 11.60 10.04
N MET A 48 -9.92 11.76 9.06
CA MET A 48 -8.48 11.73 9.24
C MET A 48 -7.98 13.11 9.67
N ARG A 49 -7.05 13.14 10.64
CA ARG A 49 -6.40 14.40 11.06
C ARG A 49 -5.49 14.93 9.95
N TYR A 50 -4.61 14.08 9.45
CA TYR A 50 -3.65 14.41 8.40
C TYR A 50 -3.87 13.53 7.17
N ARG A 51 -4.38 14.13 6.10
CA ARG A 51 -4.69 13.39 4.85
C ARG A 51 -3.44 12.87 4.15
N HIS A 52 -2.33 13.60 4.23
CA HIS A 52 -1.08 13.26 3.57
C HIS A 52 -0.40 12.02 4.15
N TYR A 53 -0.63 11.70 5.41
CA TYR A 53 -0.11 10.47 6.02
C TYR A 53 -1.02 9.26 5.79
N GLY A 54 -2.30 9.47 5.56
CA GLY A 54 -3.28 8.41 5.31
C GLY A 54 -3.67 7.63 6.55
N ARG A 55 -4.71 6.82 6.42
CA ARG A 55 -5.28 6.05 7.53
C ARG A 55 -4.37 4.91 8.01
N THR A 56 -3.60 4.32 7.10
CA THR A 56 -2.73 3.20 7.44
C THR A 56 -1.71 3.60 8.50
N LEU A 57 -1.18 4.83 8.41
CA LEU A 57 -0.23 5.35 9.38
C LEU A 57 -0.86 5.53 10.76
N GLU A 58 -2.08 6.07 10.84
CA GLU A 58 -2.81 6.19 12.11
C GLU A 58 -3.01 4.83 12.79
N VAL A 59 -3.31 3.78 12.00
CA VAL A 59 -3.45 2.41 12.52
C VAL A 59 -2.10 1.86 13.01
N LEU A 60 -1.01 2.13 12.28
CA LEU A 60 0.33 1.72 12.68
C LEU A 60 0.79 2.41 13.96
N ILE A 61 0.51 3.69 14.13
CA ILE A 61 0.80 4.44 15.36
C ILE A 61 0.06 3.83 16.55
N LYS A 62 -1.23 3.53 16.40
CA LYS A 62 -2.01 2.87 17.47
C LYS A 62 -1.42 1.53 17.86
N LYS A 63 -1.03 0.71 16.88
CA LYS A 63 -0.35 -0.56 17.14
C LYS A 63 1.01 -0.38 17.81
N ALA A 64 1.77 0.66 17.43
CA ALA A 64 3.06 0.95 18.05
C ALA A 64 2.92 1.35 19.53
N ILE A 65 1.81 1.98 19.90
CA ILE A 65 1.49 2.31 21.30
C ILE A 65 1.28 1.02 22.12
N GLU A 66 0.54 0.05 21.55
CA GLU A 66 0.25 -1.24 22.19
C GLU A 66 1.49 -2.15 22.33
N PHE A 67 2.56 -1.86 21.57
CA PHE A 67 3.77 -2.68 21.60
C PHE A 67 4.53 -2.54 22.93
N PRO A 68 5.07 -3.65 23.47
CA PRO A 68 5.88 -3.61 24.68
C PRO A 68 7.16 -2.78 24.47
N GLU A 69 7.63 -2.14 25.54
CA GLU A 69 8.87 -1.36 25.49
C GLU A 69 10.07 -2.26 25.18
N GLY A 70 10.80 -1.93 24.11
CA GLY A 70 11.94 -2.70 23.65
C GLY A 70 12.56 -2.14 22.37
N ASN A 71 13.60 -2.82 21.89
CA ASN A 71 14.28 -2.45 20.66
C ASN A 71 13.35 -2.55 19.44
N GLU A 72 12.39 -3.48 19.46
CA GLU A 72 11.41 -3.65 18.38
C GLU A 72 10.48 -2.43 18.27
N LYS A 73 9.97 -1.93 19.42
CA LYS A 73 9.15 -0.71 19.44
C LYS A 73 9.93 0.49 18.90
N ARG A 74 11.19 0.68 19.32
CA ARG A 74 12.06 1.76 18.82
C ARG A 74 12.27 1.66 17.31
N ASN A 75 12.55 0.46 16.81
CA ASN A 75 12.68 0.19 15.39
C ASN A 75 11.38 0.46 14.60
N LEU A 76 10.23 0.11 15.17
CA LEU A 76 8.93 0.38 14.58
C LEU A 76 8.66 1.89 14.51
N ILE A 77 8.92 2.63 15.57
CA ILE A 77 8.78 4.09 15.61
C ILE A 77 9.70 4.74 14.56
N ALA A 78 10.96 4.32 14.46
CA ALA A 78 11.88 4.82 13.43
C ALA A 78 11.37 4.55 12.00
N LEU A 79 10.75 3.40 11.76
CA LEU A 79 10.14 3.06 10.48
C LEU A 79 8.94 3.97 10.18
N ILE A 80 8.07 4.20 11.15
CA ILE A 80 6.93 5.10 11.06
C ILE A 80 7.39 6.52 10.73
N CYS A 81 8.38 7.05 11.46
CA CYS A 81 8.93 8.39 11.21
C CYS A 81 9.53 8.52 9.80
N ASN A 82 10.26 7.51 9.33
CA ASN A 82 10.78 7.50 7.96
C ASN A 82 9.66 7.48 6.92
N HIS A 83 8.57 6.77 7.19
CA HIS A 83 7.41 6.77 6.29
C HIS A 83 6.74 8.13 6.29
N MET A 84 6.52 8.74 7.46
CA MET A 84 5.95 10.08 7.59
C MET A 84 6.78 11.12 6.80
N LYS A 85 8.12 11.07 6.94
CA LYS A 85 9.03 11.95 6.20
C LYS A 85 8.89 11.77 4.69
N LYS A 86 8.80 10.52 4.23
CA LYS A 86 8.62 10.19 2.80
C LYS A 86 7.27 10.69 2.27
N ASP A 87 6.20 10.48 3.02
CA ASP A 87 4.86 10.90 2.63
C ASP A 87 4.75 12.42 2.62
N TYR A 88 5.32 13.09 3.62
CA TYR A 88 5.37 14.55 3.67
C TYR A 88 6.08 15.13 2.44
N LEU A 89 7.25 14.58 2.07
CA LEU A 89 8.01 15.01 0.88
C LEU A 89 7.29 14.69 -0.43
N ALA A 90 6.49 13.63 -0.47
CA ALA A 90 5.70 13.28 -1.66
C ALA A 90 4.56 14.29 -1.91
N TRP A 91 3.97 14.83 -0.85
CA TRP A 91 2.89 15.81 -0.92
C TRP A 91 3.38 17.26 -0.99
N ASN A 92 4.36 17.58 -0.16
CA ASN A 92 4.98 18.89 -0.09
C ASN A 92 6.37 18.79 -0.72
N LYS A 93 6.63 19.51 -1.77
CA LYS A 93 7.93 19.52 -2.47
C LYS A 93 9.07 20.15 -1.65
N ASP A 94 8.75 20.69 -0.48
CA ASP A 94 9.68 21.37 0.39
C ASP A 94 10.43 20.38 1.30
N THR A 95 11.62 20.78 1.74
CA THR A 95 12.38 20.04 2.75
C THR A 95 11.63 20.04 4.09
N VAL A 96 11.60 18.88 4.74
CA VAL A 96 10.95 18.73 6.06
C VAL A 96 12.01 18.58 7.13
N ASP A 97 11.85 19.31 8.22
CA ASP A 97 12.66 19.16 9.42
C ASP A 97 12.17 17.95 10.26
N ASP A 98 13.13 17.22 10.84
CA ASP A 98 12.81 16.10 11.71
C ASP A 98 11.97 16.52 12.94
N LYS A 99 12.12 17.78 13.37
CA LYS A 99 11.29 18.39 14.42
C LYS A 99 9.80 18.38 14.07
N LYS A 100 9.46 18.72 12.82
CA LYS A 100 8.07 18.74 12.36
C LYS A 100 7.46 17.33 12.37
N ILE A 101 8.25 16.34 11.96
CA ILE A 101 7.80 14.93 12.01
C ILE A 101 7.62 14.48 13.46
N ALA A 102 8.48 14.92 14.38
CA ALA A 102 8.36 14.62 15.80
C ALA A 102 7.09 15.22 16.42
N GLU A 103 6.77 16.47 16.08
CA GLU A 103 5.54 17.15 16.52
C GLU A 103 4.29 16.43 16.01
N ASP A 104 4.26 16.11 14.71
CA ASP A 104 3.14 15.41 14.08
C ASP A 104 2.95 14.00 14.66
N LEU A 105 4.05 13.27 14.96
CA LEU A 105 4.01 11.98 15.62
C LEU A 105 3.44 12.10 17.04
N TYR A 106 3.91 13.08 17.81
CA TYR A 106 3.44 13.36 19.15
C TYR A 106 1.94 13.66 19.17
N GLU A 107 1.47 14.47 18.23
CA GLU A 107 0.05 14.83 18.11
C GLU A 107 -0.82 13.62 17.69
N LEU A 108 -0.35 12.79 16.74
CA LEU A 108 -1.06 11.61 16.27
C LEU A 108 -1.12 10.49 17.32
N SER A 109 -0.09 10.41 18.18
CA SER A 109 -0.04 9.44 19.29
C SER A 109 -0.71 9.93 20.56
N ASN A 110 -1.28 11.14 20.56
CA ASN A 110 -1.82 11.83 21.76
C ASN A 110 -0.77 11.96 22.90
N GLY A 111 0.51 12.09 22.54
CA GLY A 111 1.61 12.27 23.49
C GLY A 111 2.28 11.01 23.98
N GLU A 112 1.84 9.81 23.56
CA GLU A 112 2.40 8.54 24.03
C GLU A 112 3.72 8.16 23.36
N LEU A 113 3.93 8.57 22.11
CA LEU A 113 5.15 8.30 21.38
C LEU A 113 5.97 9.58 21.24
N GLN A 114 7.25 9.49 21.60
CA GLN A 114 8.20 10.59 21.46
C GLN A 114 9.37 10.16 20.60
N MET A 115 9.87 11.09 19.81
CA MET A 115 11.04 10.88 18.98
C MET A 115 12.29 11.15 19.82
N THR A 116 13.02 10.10 20.19
CA THR A 116 14.29 10.17 20.91
C THR A 116 15.48 10.23 19.95
N ASP A 117 16.64 10.70 20.41
CA ASP A 117 17.88 10.78 19.61
C ASP A 117 18.30 9.41 19.02
N ASP A 118 18.02 8.33 19.75
CA ASP A 118 18.25 6.96 19.26
C ASP A 118 17.40 6.64 18.03
N ILE A 119 16.15 7.10 18.00
CA ILE A 119 15.23 6.91 16.87
C ILE A 119 15.73 7.69 15.66
N VAL A 120 16.24 8.90 15.87
CA VAL A 120 16.83 9.72 14.78
C VAL A 120 18.03 9.01 14.16
N ARG A 121 18.90 8.40 14.96
CA ARG A 121 20.04 7.60 14.47
C ARG A 121 19.56 6.39 13.66
N LEU A 122 18.58 5.64 14.17
CA LEU A 122 17.99 4.49 13.47
C LEU A 122 17.33 4.90 12.13
N MET A 123 16.72 6.07 12.08
CA MET A 123 16.19 6.64 10.84
C MET A 123 17.28 6.87 9.80
N ALA A 124 18.40 7.49 10.21
CA ALA A 124 19.52 7.78 9.33
C ALA A 124 20.22 6.51 8.82
N GLU A 125 20.42 5.51 9.67
CA GLU A 125 21.01 4.22 9.29
C GLU A 125 20.18 3.49 8.23
N ARG A 126 18.85 3.47 8.37
CA ARG A 126 17.95 2.83 7.42
C ARG A 126 17.88 3.54 6.07
N LEU A 127 17.99 4.86 6.05
CA LEU A 127 18.07 5.63 4.81
C LEU A 127 19.33 5.24 4.01
N ASN A 128 20.46 5.07 4.70
CA ASN A 128 21.72 4.66 4.07
C ASN A 128 21.69 3.23 3.54
N GLN A 129 21.03 2.29 4.25
CA GLN A 129 20.87 0.90 3.80
C GLN A 129 19.99 0.77 2.55
N ASN A 130 19.00 1.63 2.38
CA ASN A 130 18.11 1.63 1.23
C ASN A 130 18.69 2.39 0.02
N TYR A 131 19.79 3.10 0.19
CA TYR A 131 20.50 3.75 -0.92
C TYR A 131 21.32 2.71 -1.68
N ARG A 132 20.68 1.94 -2.57
CA ARG A 132 21.37 1.22 -3.63
C ARG A 132 21.69 2.25 -4.73
N PRO A 133 22.95 2.59 -5.02
CA PRO A 133 23.27 3.45 -6.13
C PRO A 133 22.69 2.81 -7.39
N LYS A 134 21.89 3.57 -8.14
CA LYS A 134 21.43 3.15 -9.46
C LYS A 134 22.68 2.87 -10.28
N THR A 135 23.04 1.60 -10.49
CA THR A 135 24.05 1.23 -11.45
C THR A 135 23.56 1.72 -12.80
N ASN A 136 24.22 2.76 -13.31
CA ASN A 136 24.02 3.22 -14.68
C ASN A 136 24.40 2.04 -15.57
N TYR A 137 23.41 1.35 -16.08
CA TYR A 137 23.58 0.45 -17.21
C TYR A 137 23.99 1.31 -18.40
N THR A 138 25.28 1.58 -18.52
CA THR A 138 25.86 2.07 -19.78
C THR A 138 25.65 0.96 -20.80
N ASN A 139 24.64 1.14 -21.64
CA ASN A 139 24.40 0.33 -22.82
C ASN A 139 25.61 0.50 -23.75
N ASN A 140 26.63 -0.32 -23.53
CA ASN A 140 27.78 -0.42 -24.43
C ASN A 140 27.32 -1.20 -25.68
N ARG A 141 26.51 -0.56 -26.51
CA ARG A 141 26.26 -1.00 -27.88
C ARG A 141 27.58 -0.79 -28.63
N GLN A 142 28.43 -1.77 -28.58
CA GLN A 142 29.57 -1.89 -29.50
C GLN A 142 29.02 -1.91 -30.94
N ASN A 143 29.32 -0.81 -31.63
CA ASN A 143 29.09 -0.62 -33.05
C ASN A 143 29.96 -1.62 -33.82
N ASN A 144 29.42 -2.81 -34.09
CA ASN A 144 30.08 -3.79 -34.96
C ASN A 144 29.83 -3.33 -36.40
N LYS A 145 30.64 -2.37 -36.89
CA LYS A 145 30.75 -2.06 -38.31
C LYS A 145 31.42 -3.24 -39.01
N ARG A 146 30.64 -4.11 -39.60
CA ARG A 146 31.13 -5.07 -40.61
C ARG A 146 31.59 -4.29 -41.84
N ARG A 147 32.91 -4.38 -42.11
CA ARG A 147 33.48 -4.03 -43.40
C ARG A 147 33.07 -5.08 -44.40
N TYR A 148 32.52 -4.65 -45.50
CA TYR A 148 32.58 -5.31 -46.79
C TYR A 148 33.33 -4.38 -47.73
#